data_917081929d3c376ecdad63a919048968
#
_entry.id   917081929d3c376ecdad63a919048968
#
_cell.length_a   1.000
_cell.length_b   1.000
_cell.length_c   1.000
_cell.angle_alpha   90.00
_cell.angle_beta   90.00
_cell.angle_gamma   90.00
#
_symmetry.space_group_name_H-M   'P 1'
#
loop_
_entity.id
_entity.type
_entity.pdbx_description
1 polymer ?
#
loop_
_entity_poly.entity_id
_entity_poly.type
_entity_poly.pdbx_seq_one_letter_code
_entity_poly.pdbx_strand_id
1 'polypeptide(L)'
;MCDDGFDQNWHERNGGNLSYRIKHEEVESVKEELSYDGKWQPVGASVPALSGEYFMVSGSGRFMRNMILEPETNCCIIEVDQTGENYRICWGLVKGGMPTSELPTHLMNHEVKMKATEGRYRVIYHAHPANIIALTFVLPLTDEVFTRELWEMATECP
;
A
#
# COMPACT_ATOMS: atom_id res chain seq x y z
N MET A 1 -0.31 4.11 12.04
CA MET A 1 -1.12 3.30 11.11
C MET A 1 -0.81 1.80 11.19
N CYS A 2 0.42 1.33 10.92
CA CYS A 2 0.74 -0.10 11.00
C CYS A 2 0.60 -0.66 12.43
N ASP A 3 1.11 0.03 13.43
CA ASP A 3 0.95 -0.34 14.85
C ASP A 3 -0.51 -0.28 15.27
N ASP A 4 -1.21 0.81 14.96
CA ASP A 4 -2.62 0.97 15.32
C ASP A 4 -3.46 -0.15 14.73
N GLY A 5 -3.23 -0.50 13.45
CA GLY A 5 -3.92 -1.61 12.81
C GLY A 5 -3.59 -2.97 13.44
N PHE A 6 -2.35 -3.16 13.88
CA PHE A 6 -1.95 -4.35 14.62
C PHE A 6 -2.64 -4.42 15.99
N ASP A 7 -2.67 -3.34 16.74
CA ASP A 7 -3.32 -3.26 18.06
C ASP A 7 -4.83 -3.47 17.95
N GLN A 8 -5.45 -3.10 16.82
CA GLN A 8 -6.86 -3.37 16.52
C GLN A 8 -7.12 -4.80 16.00
N ASN A 9 -6.08 -5.65 15.90
CA ASN A 9 -6.17 -7.00 15.33
C ASN A 9 -6.63 -7.02 13.86
N TRP A 10 -6.23 -6.01 13.07
CA TRP A 10 -6.52 -5.94 11.64
C TRP A 10 -5.46 -6.60 10.76
N HIS A 11 -4.37 -7.09 11.38
CA HIS A 11 -3.24 -7.72 10.72
C HIS A 11 -2.90 -9.04 11.40
N GLU A 12 -3.59 -10.12 11.03
CA GLU A 12 -3.17 -11.44 11.48
C GLU A 12 -1.88 -11.85 10.78
N ARG A 13 -0.86 -12.18 11.57
CA ARG A 13 0.47 -12.60 11.07
C ARG A 13 1.06 -11.57 10.10
N ASN A 14 1.15 -11.92 8.80
CA ASN A 14 1.62 -11.05 7.71
C ASN A 14 0.45 -10.57 6.82
N GLY A 15 -0.77 -10.60 7.32
CA GLY A 15 -1.95 -10.14 6.61
C GLY A 15 -1.98 -8.62 6.44
N GLY A 16 -2.51 -8.18 5.31
CA GLY A 16 -2.56 -6.78 4.95
C GLY A 16 -1.26 -6.23 4.40
N ASN A 17 -1.31 -5.03 3.85
CA ASN A 17 -0.17 -4.34 3.24
C ASN A 17 -0.45 -2.84 3.11
N LEU A 18 0.60 -2.09 2.84
CA LEU A 18 0.56 -0.63 2.75
C LEU A 18 1.40 -0.15 1.59
N SER A 19 0.92 0.89 0.91
CA SER A 19 1.76 1.72 0.07
C SER A 19 1.49 3.20 0.28
N TYR A 20 2.54 3.99 0.18
CA TYR A 20 2.51 5.44 0.27
C TYR A 20 3.24 6.05 -0.92
N ARG A 21 2.55 6.87 -1.71
CA ARG A 21 3.18 7.65 -2.78
C ARG A 21 3.95 8.81 -2.16
N ILE A 22 5.26 8.77 -2.30
CA ILE A 22 6.19 9.73 -1.71
C ILE A 22 6.11 11.04 -2.51
N LYS A 23 6.17 12.18 -1.84
CA LYS A 23 6.25 13.48 -2.51
C LYS A 23 7.64 13.71 -3.08
N HIS A 24 7.74 14.49 -4.15
CA HIS A 24 9.03 14.82 -4.75
C HIS A 24 10.00 15.48 -3.77
N GLU A 25 9.51 16.40 -2.91
CA GLU A 25 10.35 17.03 -1.89
C GLU A 25 10.85 16.03 -0.83
N GLU A 26 10.07 14.99 -0.51
CA GLU A 26 10.46 13.91 0.41
C GLU A 26 11.53 13.02 -0.25
N VAL A 27 11.38 12.69 -1.54
CA VAL A 27 12.38 11.93 -2.31
C VAL A 27 13.70 12.68 -2.37
N GLU A 28 13.68 13.97 -2.70
CA GLU A 28 14.89 14.79 -2.76
C GLU A 28 15.63 14.85 -1.41
N SER A 29 14.91 14.83 -0.28
CA SER A 29 15.50 14.86 1.05
C SER A 29 16.30 13.60 1.41
N VAL A 30 16.02 12.45 0.77
CA VAL A 30 16.68 11.16 1.02
C VAL A 30 17.41 10.61 -0.22
N LYS A 31 17.58 11.42 -1.23
CA LYS A 31 18.09 11.01 -2.53
C LYS A 31 19.47 10.33 -2.48
N GLU A 32 20.33 10.77 -1.57
CA GLU A 32 21.65 10.20 -1.37
C GLU A 32 21.62 8.78 -0.76
N GLU A 33 20.51 8.42 -0.14
CA GLU A 33 20.29 7.09 0.44
C GLU A 33 19.68 6.11 -0.56
N LEU A 34 19.19 6.59 -1.71
CA LEU A 34 18.56 5.76 -2.74
C LEU A 34 19.60 5.19 -3.69
N SER A 35 19.49 3.89 -3.98
CA SER A 35 20.27 3.24 -5.04
C SER A 35 19.42 3.11 -6.31
N TYR A 36 20.04 3.42 -7.43
CA TYR A 36 19.39 3.32 -8.74
C TYR A 36 19.93 2.14 -9.58
N ASP A 37 20.70 1.25 -8.97
CA ASP A 37 21.28 0.07 -9.60
C ASP A 37 20.31 -1.14 -9.64
N GLY A 38 19.15 -0.99 -9.01
CA GLY A 38 18.11 -2.01 -8.98
C GLY A 38 17.63 -2.38 -10.40
N LYS A 39 17.43 -3.67 -10.63
CA LYS A 39 16.88 -4.14 -11.91
C LYS A 39 15.41 -3.77 -12.02
N TRP A 40 15.01 -3.31 -13.19
CA TRP A 40 13.60 -3.11 -13.54
C TRP A 40 12.87 -4.44 -13.57
N GLN A 41 11.70 -4.46 -12.96
CA GLN A 41 10.81 -5.61 -12.85
C GLN A 41 9.40 -5.20 -13.29
N PRO A 42 8.63 -6.09 -13.93
CA PRO A 42 7.29 -5.73 -14.37
C PRO A 42 6.38 -5.45 -13.17
N VAL A 43 5.59 -4.38 -13.25
CA VAL A 43 4.51 -4.08 -12.30
C VAL A 43 3.41 -5.15 -12.35
N GLY A 44 3.15 -5.71 -13.53
CA GLY A 44 2.00 -6.60 -13.76
C GLY A 44 0.70 -5.85 -14.09
N ALA A 45 0.78 -4.53 -14.21
CA ALA A 45 -0.29 -3.64 -14.66
C ALA A 45 0.32 -2.43 -15.37
N SER A 46 -0.46 -1.70 -16.16
CA SER A 46 -0.02 -0.46 -16.79
C SER A 46 -0.56 0.73 -15.99
N VAL A 47 0.35 1.59 -15.51
CA VAL A 47 0.03 2.74 -14.65
C VAL A 47 0.75 4.01 -15.14
N PRO A 48 0.49 4.47 -16.37
CA PRO A 48 1.24 5.55 -17.00
C PRO A 48 1.12 6.90 -16.27
N ALA A 49 0.07 7.15 -15.51
CA ALA A 49 -0.03 8.36 -14.69
C ALA A 49 0.92 8.37 -13.49
N LEU A 50 1.57 7.26 -13.19
CA LEU A 50 2.54 7.13 -12.10
C LEU A 50 3.99 7.10 -12.61
N SER A 51 4.24 7.47 -13.86
CA SER A 51 5.59 7.51 -14.44
C SER A 51 6.54 8.37 -13.63
N GLY A 52 7.67 7.80 -13.20
CA GLY A 52 8.70 8.48 -12.41
C GLY A 52 8.32 8.74 -10.96
N GLU A 53 7.18 8.24 -10.49
CA GLU A 53 6.74 8.36 -9.10
C GLU A 53 7.42 7.33 -8.20
N TYR A 54 7.57 7.69 -6.93
CA TYR A 54 8.17 6.86 -5.88
C TYR A 54 7.14 6.42 -4.87
N PHE A 55 7.27 5.17 -4.42
CA PHE A 55 6.35 4.60 -3.43
C PHE A 55 7.13 3.88 -2.32
N MET A 56 6.79 4.16 -1.07
CA MET A 56 7.12 3.27 0.03
C MET A 56 6.08 2.15 0.03
N VAL A 57 6.55 0.89 0.06
CA VAL A 57 5.69 -0.30 -0.05
C VAL A 57 6.11 -1.35 0.97
N SER A 58 5.14 -1.99 1.61
CA SER A 58 5.42 -3.13 2.50
C SER A 58 5.98 -4.32 1.74
N GLY A 59 6.91 -5.05 2.36
CA GLY A 59 7.49 -6.27 1.81
C GLY A 59 6.54 -7.46 1.88
N SER A 60 6.61 -8.31 0.87
CA SER A 60 5.84 -9.56 0.83
C SER A 60 6.19 -10.47 2.00
N GLY A 61 5.17 -11.02 2.67
CA GLY A 61 5.34 -11.90 3.82
C GLY A 61 5.89 -11.22 5.09
N ARG A 62 6.01 -9.89 5.09
CA ARG A 62 6.46 -9.13 6.26
C ARG A 62 5.30 -8.79 7.19
N PHE A 63 5.60 -8.75 8.50
CA PHE A 63 4.60 -8.40 9.51
C PHE A 63 4.49 -6.88 9.63
N MET A 64 3.26 -6.36 9.56
CA MET A 64 3.01 -4.92 9.65
C MET A 64 3.57 -4.30 10.95
N ARG A 65 3.48 -5.01 12.07
CA ARG A 65 4.05 -4.58 13.37
C ARG A 65 5.56 -4.37 13.38
N ASN A 66 6.29 -4.98 12.44
CA ASN A 66 7.75 -4.87 12.37
C ASN A 66 8.20 -3.69 11.49
N MET A 67 7.28 -3.01 10.82
CA MET A 67 7.59 -1.90 9.92
C MET A 67 8.30 -0.75 10.63
N ILE A 68 7.86 -0.41 11.85
CA ILE A 68 8.46 0.67 12.63
C ILE A 68 9.77 0.23 13.33
N LEU A 69 9.92 -1.07 13.59
CA LEU A 69 11.09 -1.60 14.32
C LEU A 69 12.29 -1.78 13.40
N GLU A 70 12.08 -2.32 12.21
CA GLU A 70 13.11 -2.59 11.20
C GLU A 70 12.60 -2.21 9.82
N PRO A 71 12.42 -0.92 9.50
CA PRO A 71 11.84 -0.47 8.23
C PRO A 71 12.62 -0.97 7.02
N GLU A 72 13.95 -0.91 7.06
CA GLU A 72 14.83 -1.36 5.98
C GLU A 72 14.74 -2.88 5.68
N THR A 73 14.20 -3.66 6.62
CA THR A 73 13.97 -5.11 6.43
C THR A 73 12.56 -5.39 5.94
N ASN A 74 11.58 -4.59 6.33
CA ASN A 74 10.15 -4.90 6.19
C ASN A 74 9.44 -4.10 5.10
N CYS A 75 10.03 -3.03 4.61
CA CYS A 75 9.50 -2.27 3.48
C CYS A 75 10.59 -1.87 2.49
N CYS A 76 10.18 -1.30 1.39
CA CYS A 76 11.09 -0.75 0.37
C CYS A 76 10.54 0.55 -0.21
N ILE A 77 11.44 1.32 -0.81
CA ILE A 77 11.09 2.40 -1.73
C ILE A 77 11.30 1.87 -3.13
N ILE A 78 10.27 1.99 -3.96
CA ILE A 78 10.31 1.67 -5.37
C ILE A 78 10.17 2.93 -6.21
N GLU A 79 10.74 2.91 -7.42
CA GLU A 79 10.50 3.89 -8.47
C GLU A 79 9.74 3.20 -9.61
N VAL A 80 8.73 3.85 -10.16
CA VAL A 80 8.03 3.41 -11.38
C VAL A 80 8.75 3.99 -12.60
N ASP A 81 8.94 3.20 -13.64
CA ASP A 81 9.63 3.66 -14.85
C ASP A 81 8.82 4.68 -15.66
N GLN A 82 9.43 5.24 -16.70
CA GLN A 82 8.78 6.25 -17.54
C GLN A 82 7.61 5.72 -18.38
N THR A 83 7.46 4.41 -18.48
CA THR A 83 6.34 3.79 -19.21
C THR A 83 5.15 3.47 -18.29
N GLY A 84 5.38 3.39 -16.98
CA GLY A 84 4.39 2.92 -16.01
C GLY A 84 4.17 1.41 -16.06
N GLU A 85 5.10 0.65 -16.61
CA GLU A 85 4.98 -0.81 -16.75
C GLU A 85 5.93 -1.58 -15.84
N ASN A 86 7.03 -0.93 -15.41
CA ASN A 86 8.05 -1.55 -14.58
C ASN A 86 8.33 -0.71 -13.33
N TYR A 87 8.89 -1.35 -12.33
CA TYR A 87 9.41 -0.71 -11.13
C TYR A 87 10.81 -1.23 -10.83
N ARG A 88 11.57 -0.47 -10.05
CA ARG A 88 12.80 -0.96 -9.40
C ARG A 88 12.79 -0.61 -7.91
N ILE A 89 13.49 -1.42 -7.11
CA ILE A 89 13.69 -1.13 -5.70
C ILE A 89 14.89 -0.19 -5.59
N CYS A 90 14.67 0.97 -4.96
CA CYS A 90 15.69 1.98 -4.71
C CYS A 90 16.20 1.96 -3.28
N TRP A 91 15.45 1.38 -2.33
CA TRP A 91 15.84 1.26 -0.94
C TRP A 91 15.07 0.15 -0.25
N GLY A 92 15.65 -0.42 0.81
CA GLY A 92 14.99 -1.38 1.70
C GLY A 92 15.07 -2.83 1.25
N LEU A 93 14.33 -3.71 1.96
CA LEU A 93 14.37 -5.17 1.82
C LEU A 93 15.80 -5.72 1.86
N VAL A 94 16.64 -5.15 2.74
CA VAL A 94 18.09 -5.44 2.81
C VAL A 94 18.44 -6.90 3.10
N LYS A 95 17.51 -7.66 3.70
CA LYS A 95 17.64 -9.12 3.90
C LYS A 95 17.04 -9.93 2.72
N GLY A 96 16.81 -9.28 1.60
CA GLY A 96 16.15 -9.87 0.42
C GLY A 96 14.63 -9.88 0.54
N GLY A 97 13.97 -10.14 -0.57
CA GLY A 97 12.52 -10.16 -0.68
C GLY A 97 12.02 -9.30 -1.83
N MET A 98 10.72 -9.19 -1.91
CA MET A 98 9.99 -8.43 -2.92
C MET A 98 8.98 -7.51 -2.25
N PRO A 99 8.53 -6.43 -2.90
CA PRO A 99 7.33 -5.71 -2.48
C PRO A 99 6.14 -6.64 -2.33
N THR A 100 5.10 -6.21 -1.65
CA THR A 100 3.85 -7.01 -1.54
C THR A 100 3.42 -7.59 -2.88
N SER A 101 2.92 -8.82 -2.88
CA SER A 101 2.37 -9.46 -4.07
C SER A 101 1.16 -8.69 -4.65
N GLU A 102 0.57 -7.79 -3.87
CA GLU A 102 -0.53 -6.92 -4.29
C GLU A 102 -0.05 -5.58 -4.88
N LEU A 103 1.25 -5.44 -5.15
CA LEU A 103 1.80 -4.22 -5.76
C LEU A 103 1.02 -3.75 -7.01
N PRO A 104 0.63 -4.64 -7.95
CA PRO A 104 -0.17 -4.21 -9.10
C PRO A 104 -1.47 -3.52 -8.69
N THR A 105 -2.22 -4.10 -7.75
CA THR A 105 -3.48 -3.56 -7.23
C THR A 105 -3.26 -2.21 -6.54
N HIS A 106 -2.20 -2.09 -5.74
CA HIS A 106 -1.84 -0.83 -5.08
C HIS A 106 -1.56 0.27 -6.10
N LEU A 107 -0.73 0.01 -7.11
CA LEU A 107 -0.36 1.01 -8.10
C LEU A 107 -1.57 1.39 -8.99
N MET A 108 -2.42 0.44 -9.39
CA MET A 108 -3.67 0.74 -10.09
C MET A 108 -4.58 1.67 -9.26
N ASN A 109 -4.72 1.42 -7.97
CA ASN A 109 -5.49 2.29 -7.07
C ASN A 109 -4.85 3.68 -6.94
N HIS A 110 -3.52 3.77 -6.83
CA HIS A 110 -2.83 5.05 -6.84
C HIS A 110 -3.04 5.82 -8.14
N GLU A 111 -3.04 5.14 -9.29
CA GLU A 111 -3.30 5.77 -10.57
C GLU A 111 -4.72 6.36 -10.65
N VAL A 112 -5.73 5.61 -10.21
CA VAL A 112 -7.11 6.10 -10.14
C VAL A 112 -7.19 7.33 -9.22
N LYS A 113 -6.58 7.25 -8.02
CA LYS A 113 -6.56 8.36 -7.07
C LYS A 113 -5.78 9.56 -7.60
N MET A 114 -4.68 9.35 -8.31
CA MET A 114 -3.91 10.42 -8.95
C MET A 114 -4.81 11.20 -9.92
N LYS A 115 -5.53 10.50 -10.78
CA LYS A 115 -6.44 11.11 -11.78
C LYS A 115 -7.65 11.79 -11.14
N ALA A 116 -8.27 11.13 -10.15
CA ALA A 116 -9.52 11.62 -9.54
C ALA A 116 -9.32 12.77 -8.54
N THR A 117 -8.14 12.92 -7.95
CA THR A 117 -7.90 13.84 -6.83
C THR A 117 -6.68 14.73 -7.04
N GLU A 118 -6.15 14.79 -8.26
CA GLU A 118 -4.92 15.53 -8.58
C GLU A 118 -3.76 15.14 -7.63
N GLY A 119 -3.69 13.84 -7.29
CA GLY A 119 -2.65 13.30 -6.43
C GLY A 119 -2.79 13.62 -4.94
N ARG A 120 -3.92 14.14 -4.48
CA ARG A 120 -4.14 14.49 -3.07
C ARG A 120 -4.08 13.27 -2.15
N TYR A 121 -4.73 12.16 -2.52
CA TYR A 121 -4.73 10.92 -1.74
C TYR A 121 -3.56 10.03 -2.15
N ARG A 122 -2.68 9.74 -1.19
CA ARG A 122 -1.37 9.13 -1.44
C ARG A 122 -1.12 7.84 -0.65
N VAL A 123 -2.12 7.33 0.06
CA VAL A 123 -2.01 6.10 0.85
C VAL A 123 -3.01 5.07 0.33
N ILE A 124 -2.56 3.85 0.14
CA ILE A 124 -3.41 2.66 0.00
C ILE A 124 -3.06 1.73 1.16
N TYR A 125 -4.07 1.40 1.94
CA TYR A 125 -3.93 0.56 3.11
C TYR A 125 -4.91 -0.61 3.01
N HIS A 126 -4.37 -1.82 3.04
CA HIS A 126 -5.13 -3.06 3.07
C HIS A 126 -5.01 -3.69 4.45
N ALA A 127 -6.12 -4.00 5.06
CA ALA A 127 -6.21 -4.61 6.37
C ALA A 127 -7.30 -5.68 6.38
N HIS A 128 -7.27 -6.55 7.38
CA HIS A 128 -8.24 -7.64 7.58
C HIS A 128 -9.04 -7.42 8.88
N PRO A 129 -9.92 -6.40 8.98
CA PRO A 129 -10.72 -6.18 10.17
C PRO A 129 -11.65 -7.36 10.42
N ALA A 130 -11.38 -8.15 11.46
CA ALA A 130 -12.07 -9.41 11.71
C ALA A 130 -13.60 -9.24 11.82
N ASN A 131 -14.07 -8.14 12.41
CA ASN A 131 -15.50 -7.86 12.53
C ASN A 131 -16.16 -7.60 11.17
N ILE A 132 -15.49 -6.86 10.27
CA ILE A 132 -16.00 -6.63 8.91
C ILE A 132 -16.03 -7.94 8.13
N ILE A 133 -14.96 -8.76 8.25
CA ILE A 133 -14.93 -10.09 7.64
C ILE A 133 -16.07 -10.96 8.18
N ALA A 134 -16.32 -10.95 9.49
CA ALA A 134 -17.41 -11.70 10.09
C ALA A 134 -18.79 -11.27 9.55
N LEU A 135 -19.02 -9.99 9.32
CA LEU A 135 -20.25 -9.49 8.72
C LEU A 135 -20.51 -10.08 7.33
N THR A 136 -19.46 -10.36 6.55
CA THR A 136 -19.62 -10.95 5.21
C THR A 136 -20.19 -12.37 5.22
N PHE A 137 -20.17 -13.06 6.36
CA PHE A 137 -20.76 -14.40 6.51
C PHE A 137 -22.23 -14.37 6.95
N VAL A 138 -22.71 -13.25 7.43
CA VAL A 138 -24.07 -13.14 8.03
C VAL A 138 -24.97 -12.14 7.28
N LEU A 139 -24.39 -11.23 6.50
CA LEU A 139 -25.13 -10.23 5.73
C LEU A 139 -25.09 -10.53 4.23
N PRO A 140 -26.14 -10.22 3.47
CA PRO A 140 -26.08 -10.16 2.02
C PRO A 140 -24.99 -9.17 1.56
N LEU A 141 -24.15 -9.61 0.60
CA LEU A 141 -23.03 -8.79 0.07
C LEU A 141 -23.54 -7.76 -0.96
N THR A 142 -24.30 -6.79 -0.48
CA THR A 142 -24.78 -5.66 -1.30
C THR A 142 -24.42 -4.34 -0.62
N ASP A 143 -24.23 -3.31 -1.42
CA ASP A 143 -23.86 -1.97 -0.95
C ASP A 143 -24.88 -1.40 0.01
N GLU A 144 -26.19 -1.58 -0.30
CA GLU A 144 -27.27 -1.05 0.52
C GLU A 144 -27.31 -1.68 1.92
N VAL A 145 -27.10 -3.02 1.99
CA VAL A 145 -27.16 -3.72 3.28
C VAL A 145 -25.96 -3.33 4.13
N PHE A 146 -24.75 -3.37 3.58
CA PHE A 146 -23.55 -3.01 4.34
C PHE A 146 -23.56 -1.55 4.77
N THR A 147 -23.89 -0.63 3.87
CA THR A 147 -23.98 0.80 4.20
C THR A 147 -24.99 1.03 5.31
N ARG A 148 -26.16 0.42 5.21
CA ARG A 148 -27.24 0.57 6.21
C ARG A 148 -26.83 0.05 7.58
N GLU A 149 -26.33 -1.19 7.66
CA GLU A 149 -25.95 -1.81 8.92
C GLU A 149 -24.80 -1.05 9.62
N LEU A 150 -23.80 -0.59 8.87
CA LEU A 150 -22.72 0.21 9.43
C LEU A 150 -23.22 1.59 9.87
N TRP A 151 -24.07 2.25 9.08
CA TRP A 151 -24.60 3.57 9.40
C TRP A 151 -25.57 3.56 10.60
N GLU A 152 -26.39 2.51 10.77
CA GLU A 152 -27.27 2.38 11.93
C GLU A 152 -26.49 2.27 13.25
N MET A 153 -25.26 1.75 13.21
CA MET A 153 -24.41 1.61 14.39
C MET A 153 -23.47 2.81 14.62
N ALA A 154 -23.06 3.48 13.55
CA ALA A 154 -22.17 4.65 13.60
C ALA A 154 -22.48 5.56 12.42
N THR A 155 -23.20 6.65 12.69
CA THR A 155 -23.67 7.60 11.65
C THR A 155 -22.54 8.34 10.93
N GLU A 156 -21.33 8.30 11.45
CA GLU A 156 -20.10 8.81 10.82
C GLU A 156 -19.54 7.90 9.71
N CYS A 157 -20.07 6.66 9.59
CA CYS A 157 -19.73 5.77 8.50
C CYS A 157 -20.61 6.11 7.27
N PRO A 158 -20.06 6.75 6.21
CA PRO A 158 -20.81 7.08 5.00
C PRO A 158 -21.14 5.85 4.16
#